data_9585bc785b8a3665f9de5cbb374cc0d0
#
_entry.id   9585bc785b8a3665f9de5cbb374cc0d0
#
_cell.length_a   1.000
_cell.length_b   1.000
_cell.length_c   1.000
_cell.angle_alpha   90.00
_cell.angle_beta   90.00
_cell.angle_gamma   90.00
#
_symmetry.space_group_name_H-M   'P 1'
#
loop_
_entity.id
_entity.type
_entity.pdbx_description
1 polymer ?
#
loop_
_entity_poly.entity_id
_entity_poly.type
_entity_poly.pdbx_seq_one_letter_code
_entity_poly.pdbx_strand_id
1 'polypeptide(L)' 'MDIHHKIEGLTANAVSAAHQADLEVQARFGVRFVRYWYDEKSGKVFCLSEAPNREAVEAVHRHSHGLLADEVVEVAEGVQ' A
#
# COMPACT_ATOMS: atom_id res chain seq x y z
N MET A 1 4.68 5.11 4.36
CA MET A 1 3.26 4.73 4.60
C MET A 1 2.39 5.32 3.52
N ASP A 2 1.73 4.50 2.74
CA ASP A 2 0.71 5.00 1.84
C ASP A 2 -0.67 4.69 2.39
N ILE A 3 -1.61 5.61 2.14
CA ILE A 3 -2.93 5.59 2.77
C ILE A 3 -3.99 5.75 1.70
N HIS A 4 -4.88 4.77 1.62
CA HIS A 4 -6.09 4.83 0.81
C HIS A 4 -7.24 5.22 1.72
N HIS A 5 -7.93 6.33 1.44
CA HIS A 5 -8.97 6.85 2.33
C HIS A 5 -10.27 6.07 2.26
N LYS A 6 -10.67 5.66 1.05
CA LYS A 6 -11.94 4.96 0.87
C LYS A 6 -11.91 4.06 -0.36
N ILE A 7 -11.86 2.77 -0.10
CA ILE A 7 -11.94 1.76 -1.16
C ILE A 7 -13.32 1.14 -1.10
N GLU A 8 -14.08 1.28 -2.17
CA GLU A 8 -15.42 0.71 -2.28
C GLU A 8 -15.35 -0.81 -2.29
N GLY A 9 -16.23 -1.45 -1.50
CA GLY A 9 -16.31 -2.90 -1.44
C GLY A 9 -15.10 -3.57 -0.78
N LEU A 10 -14.41 -2.85 0.10
CA LEU A 10 -13.21 -3.37 0.78
C LEU A 10 -13.53 -4.58 1.64
N THR A 11 -12.82 -5.67 1.39
CA THR A 11 -12.89 -6.90 2.20
C THR A 11 -11.48 -7.38 2.51
N ALA A 12 -11.34 -8.23 3.53
CA ALA A 12 -10.07 -8.85 3.87
C ALA A 12 -9.45 -9.57 2.68
N ASN A 13 -10.27 -10.31 1.91
CA ASN A 13 -9.79 -11.02 0.72
C ASN A 13 -9.32 -10.10 -0.38
N ALA A 14 -10.04 -8.99 -0.61
CA ALA A 14 -9.65 -8.01 -1.64
C ALA A 14 -8.33 -7.34 -1.29
N VAL A 15 -8.14 -6.96 -0.02
CA VAL A 15 -6.87 -6.36 0.46
C VAL A 15 -5.74 -7.35 0.33
N SER A 16 -5.95 -8.59 0.74
CA SER A 16 -4.92 -9.65 0.64
C SER A 16 -4.51 -9.87 -0.81
N ALA A 17 -5.46 -9.93 -1.73
CA ALA A 17 -5.18 -10.10 -3.15
C ALA A 17 -4.38 -8.91 -3.72
N ALA A 18 -4.75 -7.69 -3.35
CA ALA A 18 -4.04 -6.49 -3.79
C ALA A 18 -2.61 -6.47 -3.25
N HIS A 19 -2.42 -6.84 -1.98
CA HIS A 19 -1.10 -6.93 -1.38
C HIS A 19 -0.23 -7.97 -2.09
N GLN A 20 -0.76 -9.15 -2.39
CA GLN A 20 -0.03 -10.17 -3.13
C GLN A 20 0.39 -9.67 -4.52
N ALA A 21 -0.49 -8.94 -5.20
CA ALA A 21 -0.17 -8.34 -6.49
C ALA A 21 0.98 -7.33 -6.37
N ASP A 22 0.98 -6.52 -5.31
CA ASP A 22 2.08 -5.58 -5.04
C ASP A 22 3.40 -6.32 -4.83
N LEU A 23 3.39 -7.42 -4.07
CA LEU A 23 4.60 -8.22 -3.82
C LEU A 23 5.21 -8.80 -5.09
N GLU A 24 4.39 -9.15 -6.08
CA GLU A 24 4.86 -9.70 -7.34
C GLU A 24 5.58 -8.67 -8.21
N VAL A 25 5.29 -7.38 -8.04
CA VAL A 25 5.79 -6.29 -8.89
C VAL A 25 6.86 -5.47 -8.20
N GLN A 26 6.87 -5.45 -6.88
CA GLN A 26 7.64 -4.51 -6.05
C GLN A 26 9.14 -4.44 -6.38
N ALA A 27 9.78 -5.59 -6.63
CA ALA A 27 11.22 -5.64 -6.85
C ALA A 27 11.66 -4.84 -8.08
N ARG A 28 10.79 -4.74 -9.09
CA ARG A 28 11.07 -3.99 -10.32
C ARG A 28 11.26 -2.50 -10.07
N PHE A 29 10.69 -1.99 -8.97
CA PHE A 29 10.71 -0.57 -8.62
C PHE A 29 11.55 -0.29 -7.37
N GLY A 30 12.25 -1.30 -6.85
CA GLY A 30 13.06 -1.14 -5.66
C GLY A 30 12.24 -0.92 -4.38
N VAL A 31 11.03 -1.44 -4.36
CA VAL A 31 10.08 -1.30 -3.24
C VAL A 31 9.95 -2.62 -2.50
N ARG A 32 9.78 -2.54 -1.19
CA ARG A 32 9.49 -3.70 -0.35
C ARG A 32 8.33 -3.35 0.58
N PHE A 33 7.16 -3.92 0.33
CA PHE A 33 6.01 -3.80 1.22
C PHE A 33 6.23 -4.71 2.43
N VAL A 34 6.11 -4.13 3.62
CA VAL A 34 6.43 -4.79 4.88
C VAL A 34 5.17 -5.30 5.57
N ARG A 35 4.15 -4.45 5.62
CA ARG A 35 2.96 -4.73 6.41
C ARG A 35 1.82 -3.84 5.94
N TYR A 36 0.57 -4.25 6.18
CA TYR A 36 -0.58 -3.42 5.88
C TYR A 36 -1.65 -3.59 6.95
N TRP A 37 -2.49 -2.57 7.06
CA TRP A 37 -3.66 -2.54 7.95
C TRP A 37 -4.87 -2.08 7.16
N TYR A 38 -6.05 -2.51 7.56
CA TYR A 38 -7.28 -2.12 6.85
C TYR A 38 -8.45 -2.06 7.82
N ASP A 39 -9.47 -1.26 7.42
CA ASP A 39 -10.73 -1.16 8.13
C ASP A 39 -11.87 -1.27 7.12
N GLU A 40 -12.60 -2.36 7.17
CA GLU A 40 -13.68 -2.63 6.21
C GLU A 40 -14.81 -1.61 6.29
N LYS A 41 -15.09 -1.06 7.47
CA LYS A 41 -16.17 -0.09 7.65
C LYS A 41 -15.90 1.22 6.95
N SER A 42 -14.71 1.78 7.13
CA SER A 42 -14.35 3.05 6.53
C SER A 42 -13.81 2.91 5.11
N GLY A 43 -13.33 1.71 4.75
CA GLY A 43 -12.63 1.49 3.49
C GLY A 43 -11.19 1.96 3.51
N LYS A 44 -10.62 2.24 4.67
CA LYS A 44 -9.23 2.70 4.78
C LYS A 44 -8.24 1.55 4.72
N VAL A 45 -7.14 1.78 4.01
CA VAL A 45 -6.02 0.85 3.94
C VAL A 45 -4.73 1.62 4.15
N PHE A 46 -3.85 1.06 4.97
CA PHE A 46 -2.54 1.63 5.29
C PHE A 46 -1.48 0.61 4.90
N CYS A 47 -0.57 0.99 3.99
CA CYS A 47 0.51 0.10 3.54
C CYS A 47 1.85 0.68 3.96
N LEU A 48 2.61 -0.08 4.73
CA LEU A 48 3.97 0.29 5.10
C LEU A 48 4.94 -0.34 4.11
N SER A 49 5.81 0.48 3.53
CA SER A 49 6.82 0.01 2.60
C SER A 49 8.16 0.72 2.79
N GLU A 50 9.21 0.06 2.34
CA GLU A 50 10.52 0.66 2.13
C GLU A 50 10.64 0.95 0.65
N ALA A 51 10.94 2.20 0.30
CA ALA A 51 11.00 2.63 -1.09
C ALA A 51 12.00 3.79 -1.25
N PRO A 52 12.59 3.96 -2.43
CA PRO A 52 13.51 5.08 -2.67
C PRO A 52 12.80 6.44 -2.71
N ASN A 53 11.53 6.45 -3.12
CA ASN A 53 10.72 7.67 -3.21
C ASN A 53 9.24 7.33 -3.37
N ARG A 54 8.41 8.36 -3.34
CA ARG A 54 6.96 8.26 -3.49
C ARG A 54 6.55 7.65 -4.84
N GLU A 55 7.23 8.09 -5.90
CA GLU A 55 6.91 7.67 -7.26
C GLU A 55 7.07 6.16 -7.44
N ALA A 56 8.04 5.55 -6.77
CA ALA A 56 8.25 4.11 -6.81
C ALA A 56 7.06 3.35 -6.22
N VAL A 57 6.53 3.81 -5.09
CA VAL A 57 5.33 3.23 -4.46
C VAL A 57 4.14 3.33 -5.39
N GLU A 58 3.91 4.50 -5.96
CA GLU A 58 2.82 4.73 -6.91
C GLU A 58 2.94 3.83 -8.14
N ALA A 59 4.18 3.64 -8.64
CA ALA A 59 4.42 2.77 -9.77
C ALA A 59 4.04 1.31 -9.47
N VAL A 60 4.36 0.80 -8.28
CA VAL A 60 3.95 -0.55 -7.89
C VAL A 60 2.44 -0.68 -7.90
N HIS A 61 1.73 0.21 -7.23
CA HIS A 61 0.27 0.17 -7.15
C HIS A 61 -0.38 0.29 -8.55
N ARG A 62 0.16 1.15 -9.40
CA ARG A 62 -0.35 1.33 -10.77
C ARG A 62 -0.22 0.05 -11.58
N HIS A 63 0.92 -0.64 -11.47
CA HIS A 63 1.19 -1.86 -12.24
C HIS A 63 0.50 -3.10 -11.67
N SER A 64 0.23 -3.13 -10.36
CA SER A 64 -0.36 -4.30 -9.72
C SER A 64 -1.89 -4.31 -9.79
N HIS A 65 -2.54 -3.31 -9.22
CA HIS A 65 -4.02 -3.27 -9.12
C HIS A 65 -4.62 -1.94 -9.56
N GLY A 66 -3.81 -0.94 -9.83
CA GLY A 66 -4.27 0.36 -10.33
C GLY A 66 -4.86 1.31 -9.28
N LEU A 67 -4.91 0.90 -8.00
CA LEU A 67 -5.45 1.73 -6.91
C LEU A 67 -4.33 2.57 -6.31
N LEU A 68 -4.25 3.82 -6.71
CA LEU A 68 -3.27 4.74 -6.16
C LEU A 68 -3.68 5.23 -4.77
N ALA A 69 -2.69 5.48 -3.92
CA ALA A 69 -2.94 6.00 -2.60
C ALA A 69 -3.36 7.47 -2.64
N ASP A 70 -4.20 7.88 -1.69
CA ASP A 70 -4.57 9.29 -1.51
C ASP A 70 -3.43 10.06 -0.87
N GLU A 71 -2.67 9.41 0.00
CA GLU A 71 -1.53 10.01 0.69
C GLU A 71 -0.35 9.05 0.70
N VAL A 72 0.85 9.60 0.58
CA VAL A 72 2.10 8.87 0.81
C VAL A 72 2.92 9.70 1.77
N VAL A 73 3.22 9.14 2.94
CA VAL A 73 3.90 9.85 4.04
C VAL A 73 5.15 9.09 4.43
N GLU A 74 6.26 9.81 4.52
CA GLU A 74 7.47 9.24 5.11
C GLU A 74 7.29 9.16 6.61
N VAL A 75 7.50 7.97 7.18
CA VAL A 75 7.30 7.73 8.60
C VAL A 75 8.56 7.18 9.25
N ALA A 76 8.71 7.43 10.52
CA ALA A 76 9.74 6.83 11.35
C ALA A 76 9.06 6.08 12.50
N GLU A 77 9.63 4.93 12.87
CA GLU A 77 9.11 4.18 14.00
C GLU A 77 9.49 4.86 15.31
N GLY A 78 8.51 5.06 16.17
CA GLY A 78 8.75 5.62 17.50
C GLY A 78 9.36 4.57 18.44
N VAL A 79 10.14 5.05 19.40
CA VAL A 79 10.75 4.23 20.44
C VAL A 79 9.98 4.46 21.73
N GLN A 80 9.59 3.36 22.41
CA GLN A 80 8.88 3.44 23.70
C GLN A 80 9.85 3.48 24.86
#